data_191d261c7be3d9743df2cf16acdfeedf
#
_entry.id   191d261c7be3d9743df2cf16acdfeedf
#
_cell.length_a   1.000
_cell.length_b   1.000
_cell.length_c   1.000
_cell.angle_alpha   90.00
_cell.angle_beta   90.00
_cell.angle_gamma   90.00
#
_symmetry.space_group_name_H-M   'P 1'
#
loop_
_entity.id
_entity.type
_entity.pdbx_description
1 polymer ?
#
loop_
_entity_poly.entity_id
_entity_poly.type
_entity_poly.pdbx_seq_one_letter_code
_entity_poly.pdbx_strand_id
1 'polypeptide(L)'
;MHPLTKLIHDDMIPALGVTEPGAIAFAAARARSLTKGPIQSVAVAMNSGLYKNAFTCGIPNSHAVGNVFSAALGVVAGNWEKGLEALADVTEADNAAAQALVDQGKIKVTLSGIDSTIFLEATVTTETDTCTVTIRGSHTNIVSIIHNGATVFEKAEDHAAKPGEEPTPLIHTYTLAQLAEYAQTVPVEEIAFIQSAYDVNLALYQEGIDSPRTTFAPCLLRANGGKPVSEDVIATAQLLAAGAVEARVLGLDQPAMSITGSGAHGILATLPLYAAQQVWGLSEECLWRATALSYLVCMYIKEYSGRLSAFCGCAIAAGTGAACGLVLMQGGDPDALARTIRNMASSITGMICDGGNQGCVMKGVTAVDAAFRAATFARSGVAIDPVHGINAPDPETTMRYMGRIASPGMVGTEKTIVEIFEEKMG
;
A
#
# COMPACT_ATOMS: atom_id res chain seq x y z
N MET A 1 -6.91 -10.29 24.18
CA MET A 1 -6.26 -9.99 22.88
C MET A 1 -4.93 -9.29 23.13
N HIS A 2 -3.85 -9.83 22.65
CA HIS A 2 -2.51 -9.25 22.78
C HIS A 2 -2.40 -7.90 22.04
N PRO A 3 -1.64 -6.90 22.52
CA PRO A 3 -1.51 -5.59 21.85
C PRO A 3 -1.05 -5.69 20.39
N LEU A 4 -0.14 -6.61 20.06
CA LEU A 4 0.29 -6.85 18.68
C LEU A 4 -0.80 -7.50 17.83
N THR A 5 -1.64 -8.38 18.38
CA THR A 5 -2.83 -8.91 17.68
C THR A 5 -3.78 -7.78 17.31
N LYS A 6 -4.05 -6.88 18.28
CA LYS A 6 -4.91 -5.71 18.03
C LYS A 6 -4.32 -4.80 16.97
N LEU A 7 -3.00 -4.56 16.99
CA LEU A 7 -2.31 -3.73 15.99
C LEU A 7 -2.49 -4.28 14.57
N ILE A 8 -2.31 -5.59 14.39
CA ILE A 8 -2.53 -6.25 13.09
C ILE A 8 -4.00 -6.15 12.68
N HIS A 9 -4.92 -6.50 13.58
CA HIS A 9 -6.35 -6.52 13.30
C HIS A 9 -6.89 -5.16 12.88
N ASP A 10 -6.50 -4.09 13.58
CA ASP A 10 -6.97 -2.74 13.30
C ASP A 10 -6.43 -2.16 11.98
N ASP A 11 -5.29 -2.65 11.50
CA ASP A 11 -4.64 -2.17 10.27
C ASP A 11 -4.96 -3.04 9.03
N MET A 12 -5.50 -4.26 9.23
CA MET A 12 -5.98 -5.13 8.16
C MET A 12 -7.34 -4.64 7.64
N ILE A 13 -7.34 -3.90 6.53
CA ILE A 13 -8.54 -3.32 5.94
C ILE A 13 -8.59 -3.63 4.44
N PRO A 14 -9.67 -4.24 3.93
CA PRO A 14 -9.86 -4.38 2.50
C PRO A 14 -9.91 -3.02 1.80
N ALA A 15 -9.25 -2.89 0.65
CA ALA A 15 -9.25 -1.66 -0.14
C ALA A 15 -9.35 -2.00 -1.64
N LEU A 16 -10.27 -1.36 -2.33
CA LEU A 16 -10.51 -1.55 -3.75
C LEU A 16 -9.54 -0.70 -4.57
N GLY A 17 -8.75 -1.32 -5.43
CA GLY A 17 -7.77 -0.64 -6.26
C GLY A 17 -6.62 0.00 -5.48
N VAL A 18 -6.01 1.02 -6.07
CA VAL A 18 -4.99 1.86 -5.42
C VAL A 18 -5.70 2.84 -4.47
N THR A 19 -5.18 3.02 -3.25
CA THR A 19 -5.87 3.77 -2.20
C THR A 19 -6.04 5.26 -2.49
N GLU A 20 -5.12 5.83 -3.25
CA GLU A 20 -5.09 7.27 -3.54
C GLU A 20 -6.22 7.74 -4.46
N PRO A 21 -6.58 7.04 -5.56
CA PRO A 21 -7.81 7.33 -6.30
C PRO A 21 -9.07 7.29 -5.45
N GLY A 22 -9.17 6.29 -4.57
CA GLY A 22 -10.28 6.17 -3.62
C GLY A 22 -10.36 7.38 -2.69
N ALA A 23 -9.24 7.85 -2.16
CA ALA A 23 -9.19 9.03 -1.30
C ALA A 23 -9.58 10.32 -2.04
N ILE A 24 -9.11 10.49 -3.30
CA ILE A 24 -9.49 11.62 -4.15
C ILE A 24 -11.00 11.61 -4.40
N ALA A 25 -11.55 10.46 -4.82
CA ALA A 25 -12.97 10.30 -5.07
C ALA A 25 -13.81 10.51 -3.80
N PHE A 26 -13.38 9.97 -2.67
CA PHE A 26 -14.01 10.15 -1.37
C PHE A 26 -14.14 11.63 -0.97
N ALA A 27 -13.04 12.39 -1.07
CA ALA A 27 -13.04 13.82 -0.74
C ALA A 27 -13.93 14.63 -1.70
N ALA A 28 -13.82 14.34 -3.01
CA ALA A 28 -14.62 15.00 -4.04
C ALA A 28 -16.13 14.68 -3.90
N ALA A 29 -16.47 13.40 -3.62
CA ALA A 29 -17.85 12.98 -3.37
C ALA A 29 -18.41 13.63 -2.10
N ARG A 30 -17.62 13.73 -1.03
CA ARG A 30 -18.04 14.40 0.20
C ARG A 30 -18.30 15.89 -0.02
N ALA A 31 -17.42 16.59 -0.74
CA ALA A 31 -17.64 17.98 -1.11
C ALA A 31 -18.90 18.14 -1.99
N ARG A 32 -19.08 17.25 -2.98
CA ARG A 32 -20.24 17.23 -3.85
C ARG A 32 -21.54 17.00 -3.09
N SER A 33 -21.56 16.13 -2.09
CA SER A 33 -22.77 15.84 -1.30
C SER A 33 -23.35 17.04 -0.55
N LEU A 34 -22.55 18.08 -0.37
CA LEU A 34 -22.93 19.33 0.29
C LEU A 34 -23.23 20.48 -0.68
N THR A 35 -23.11 20.26 -1.99
CA THR A 35 -23.38 21.28 -3.02
C THR A 35 -24.59 20.89 -3.88
N LYS A 36 -25.27 21.88 -4.47
CA LYS A 36 -26.45 21.70 -5.33
C LYS A 36 -26.22 22.33 -6.71
N GLY A 37 -26.95 21.84 -7.71
CA GLY A 37 -26.89 22.36 -9.06
C GLY A 37 -25.73 21.84 -9.92
N PRO A 38 -25.58 22.35 -11.14
CA PRO A 38 -24.55 21.92 -12.10
C PRO A 38 -23.13 22.25 -11.61
N ILE A 39 -22.18 21.32 -11.80
CA ILE A 39 -20.78 21.52 -11.48
C ILE A 39 -20.17 22.53 -12.45
N GLN A 40 -19.55 23.59 -11.91
CA GLN A 40 -18.76 24.56 -12.66
C GLN A 40 -17.29 24.17 -12.66
N SER A 41 -16.74 23.81 -11.49
CA SER A 41 -15.35 23.37 -11.37
C SER A 41 -15.14 22.44 -10.18
N VAL A 42 -14.12 21.60 -10.30
CA VAL A 42 -13.57 20.75 -9.23
C VAL A 42 -12.06 21.01 -9.18
N ALA A 43 -11.58 21.46 -8.04
CA ALA A 43 -10.15 21.66 -7.80
C ALA A 43 -9.68 20.69 -6.71
N VAL A 44 -8.61 19.97 -6.99
CA VAL A 44 -7.99 19.07 -6.01
C VAL A 44 -6.52 19.44 -5.85
N ALA A 45 -6.11 19.70 -4.62
CA ALA A 45 -4.71 19.90 -4.26
C ALA A 45 -4.24 18.79 -3.32
N MET A 46 -3.06 18.24 -3.55
CA MET A 46 -2.55 17.14 -2.72
C MET A 46 -1.03 17.13 -2.63
N ASN A 47 -0.49 16.48 -1.59
CA ASN A 47 0.95 16.29 -1.46
C ASN A 47 1.51 15.34 -2.54
N SER A 48 2.83 15.34 -2.69
CA SER A 48 3.54 14.58 -3.73
C SER A 48 3.26 13.09 -3.70
N GLY A 49 3.15 12.50 -2.52
CA GLY A 49 2.88 11.07 -2.38
C GLY A 49 1.52 10.67 -2.98
N LEU A 50 0.45 11.38 -2.65
CA LEU A 50 -0.88 11.18 -3.22
C LEU A 50 -0.89 11.46 -4.73
N TYR A 51 -0.32 12.60 -5.14
CA TYR A 51 -0.24 13.02 -6.54
C TYR A 51 0.45 11.96 -7.41
N LYS A 52 1.62 11.53 -6.99
CA LYS A 52 2.42 10.50 -7.68
C LYS A 52 1.71 9.15 -7.76
N ASN A 53 1.16 8.68 -6.63
CA ASN A 53 0.57 7.36 -6.55
C ASN A 53 -0.72 7.24 -7.36
N ALA A 54 -1.51 8.30 -7.44
CA ALA A 54 -2.72 8.33 -8.24
C ALA A 54 -2.50 8.71 -9.71
N PHE A 55 -1.27 9.07 -10.12
CA PHE A 55 -1.00 9.75 -11.40
C PHE A 55 -1.46 8.95 -12.63
N THR A 56 -1.18 7.65 -12.68
CA THR A 56 -1.54 6.77 -13.81
C THR A 56 -2.19 5.45 -13.38
N CYS A 57 -2.55 5.30 -12.11
CA CYS A 57 -3.15 4.06 -11.65
C CYS A 57 -4.55 3.85 -12.22
N GLY A 58 -4.94 2.61 -12.39
CA GLY A 58 -6.30 2.21 -12.74
C GLY A 58 -7.30 2.63 -11.67
N ILE A 59 -8.49 2.92 -12.10
CA ILE A 59 -9.62 3.32 -11.27
C ILE A 59 -10.65 2.18 -11.28
N PRO A 60 -11.17 1.76 -10.12
CA PRO A 60 -12.21 0.74 -10.06
C PRO A 60 -13.42 1.10 -10.93
N ASN A 61 -13.95 0.10 -11.64
CA ASN A 61 -15.11 0.22 -12.52
C ASN A 61 -14.94 1.27 -13.65
N SER A 62 -13.67 1.53 -14.04
CA SER A 62 -13.35 2.46 -15.13
C SER A 62 -12.21 1.94 -16.01
N HIS A 63 -12.23 2.35 -17.27
CA HIS A 63 -11.10 2.19 -18.19
C HIS A 63 -10.14 3.39 -18.14
N ALA A 64 -10.56 4.48 -17.51
CA ALA A 64 -9.72 5.65 -17.31
C ALA A 64 -8.72 5.45 -16.17
N VAL A 65 -7.73 6.33 -16.12
CA VAL A 65 -6.66 6.27 -15.12
C VAL A 65 -6.40 7.66 -14.53
N GLY A 66 -5.81 7.67 -13.36
CA GLY A 66 -5.19 8.86 -12.81
C GLY A 66 -6.09 9.74 -11.94
N ASN A 67 -5.45 10.73 -11.36
CA ASN A 67 -6.03 11.59 -10.33
C ASN A 67 -7.14 12.52 -10.86
N VAL A 68 -7.03 13.01 -12.10
CA VAL A 68 -8.06 13.87 -12.73
C VAL A 68 -9.37 13.10 -12.87
N PHE A 69 -9.31 11.87 -13.39
CA PHE A 69 -10.50 11.07 -13.60
C PHE A 69 -11.10 10.54 -12.29
N SER A 70 -10.25 10.27 -11.28
CA SER A 70 -10.69 9.92 -9.92
C SER A 70 -11.53 11.04 -9.29
N ALA A 71 -11.12 12.31 -9.46
CA ALA A 71 -11.86 13.45 -8.99
C ALA A 71 -13.19 13.62 -9.75
N ALA A 72 -13.17 13.43 -11.07
CA ALA A 72 -14.38 13.51 -11.91
C ALA A 72 -15.42 12.45 -11.53
N LEU A 73 -15.01 11.18 -11.39
CA LEU A 73 -15.91 10.10 -10.95
C LEU A 73 -16.41 10.32 -9.51
N GLY A 74 -15.56 10.86 -8.64
CA GLY A 74 -15.93 11.19 -7.27
C GLY A 74 -17.12 12.15 -7.21
N VAL A 75 -17.14 13.20 -8.05
CA VAL A 75 -18.26 14.17 -8.06
C VAL A 75 -19.46 13.70 -8.87
N VAL A 76 -19.30 12.73 -9.79
CA VAL A 76 -20.41 12.21 -10.61
C VAL A 76 -21.16 11.10 -9.89
N ALA A 77 -20.46 10.12 -9.36
CA ALA A 77 -21.04 8.87 -8.82
C ALA A 77 -20.44 8.43 -7.49
N GLY A 78 -19.45 9.14 -6.95
CA GLY A 78 -18.78 8.72 -5.73
C GLY A 78 -19.71 8.65 -4.52
N ASN A 79 -19.68 7.52 -3.82
CA ASN A 79 -20.35 7.34 -2.54
C ASN A 79 -19.35 7.50 -1.39
N TRP A 80 -19.28 8.69 -0.80
CA TRP A 80 -18.36 9.00 0.29
C TRP A 80 -18.57 8.14 1.55
N GLU A 81 -19.76 7.59 1.78
CA GLU A 81 -20.05 6.73 2.93
C GLU A 81 -19.31 5.39 2.87
N LYS A 82 -18.85 4.98 1.68
CA LYS A 82 -18.04 3.79 1.46
C LYS A 82 -16.52 4.01 1.67
N GLY A 83 -16.09 5.20 2.08
CA GLY A 83 -14.68 5.49 2.33
C GLY A 83 -13.81 5.24 1.09
N LEU A 84 -12.79 4.38 1.20
CA LEU A 84 -11.88 4.06 0.09
C LEU A 84 -12.53 3.26 -1.05
N GLU A 85 -13.72 2.72 -0.83
CA GLU A 85 -14.54 2.04 -1.85
C GLU A 85 -15.57 3.00 -2.48
N ALA A 86 -15.33 4.31 -2.42
CA ALA A 86 -16.24 5.34 -2.92
C ALA A 86 -16.64 5.16 -4.40
N LEU A 87 -15.85 4.44 -5.19
CA LEU A 87 -16.08 4.17 -6.62
C LEU A 87 -16.60 2.75 -6.91
N ALA A 88 -17.02 1.98 -5.89
CA ALA A 88 -17.46 0.60 -6.06
C ALA A 88 -18.71 0.44 -6.94
N ASP A 89 -19.57 1.45 -7.01
CA ASP A 89 -20.85 1.38 -7.73
C ASP A 89 -20.82 2.15 -9.06
N VAL A 90 -19.65 2.59 -9.53
CA VAL A 90 -19.51 3.34 -10.80
C VAL A 90 -19.97 2.53 -11.99
N THR A 91 -20.79 3.14 -12.85
CA THR A 91 -21.32 2.54 -14.08
C THR A 91 -20.68 3.13 -15.33
N GLU A 92 -20.95 2.53 -16.49
CA GLU A 92 -20.49 3.06 -17.79
C GLU A 92 -21.08 4.45 -18.09
N ALA A 93 -22.33 4.70 -17.68
CA ALA A 93 -22.94 6.03 -17.83
C ALA A 93 -22.21 7.09 -16.98
N ASP A 94 -21.75 6.73 -15.78
CA ASP A 94 -20.98 7.62 -14.91
C ASP A 94 -19.58 7.90 -15.50
N ASN A 95 -18.97 6.90 -16.11
CA ASN A 95 -17.70 7.07 -16.84
C ASN A 95 -17.84 8.08 -17.97
N ALA A 96 -18.93 8.01 -18.77
CA ALA A 96 -19.21 8.97 -19.83
C ALA A 96 -19.48 10.38 -19.28
N ALA A 97 -20.20 10.50 -18.18
CA ALA A 97 -20.46 11.79 -17.53
C ALA A 97 -19.17 12.40 -16.93
N ALA A 98 -18.32 11.60 -16.33
CA ALA A 98 -17.02 12.04 -15.83
C ALA A 98 -16.10 12.50 -16.96
N GLN A 99 -16.04 11.76 -18.09
CA GLN A 99 -15.31 12.16 -19.28
C GLN A 99 -15.75 13.52 -19.80
N ALA A 100 -17.06 13.77 -19.84
CA ALA A 100 -17.60 15.06 -20.26
C ALA A 100 -17.13 16.23 -19.37
N LEU A 101 -16.99 16.03 -18.06
CA LEU A 101 -16.44 17.06 -17.15
C LEU A 101 -14.95 17.30 -17.41
N VAL A 102 -14.19 16.24 -17.69
CA VAL A 102 -12.77 16.33 -18.03
C VAL A 102 -12.58 17.07 -19.35
N ASP A 103 -13.33 16.72 -20.39
CA ASP A 103 -13.28 17.35 -21.72
C ASP A 103 -13.65 18.83 -21.68
N GLN A 104 -14.55 19.23 -20.76
CA GLN A 104 -14.92 20.62 -20.51
C GLN A 104 -13.86 21.40 -19.71
N GLY A 105 -12.77 20.77 -19.29
CA GLY A 105 -11.72 21.40 -18.49
C GLY A 105 -12.15 21.78 -17.07
N LYS A 106 -13.23 21.16 -16.54
CA LYS A 106 -13.78 21.49 -15.23
C LYS A 106 -13.02 20.86 -14.06
N ILE A 107 -12.14 19.90 -14.31
CA ILE A 107 -11.38 19.19 -13.28
C ILE A 107 -9.93 19.67 -13.29
N LYS A 108 -9.47 20.19 -12.18
CA LYS A 108 -8.08 20.61 -12.01
C LYS A 108 -7.44 19.93 -10.82
N VAL A 109 -6.31 19.28 -11.05
CA VAL A 109 -5.51 18.66 -10.00
C VAL A 109 -4.16 19.34 -9.93
N THR A 110 -3.69 19.65 -8.72
CA THR A 110 -2.45 20.37 -8.48
C THR A 110 -1.64 19.74 -7.36
N LEU A 111 -0.32 19.85 -7.46
CA LEU A 111 0.60 19.54 -6.38
C LEU A 111 0.59 20.66 -5.34
N SER A 112 0.42 20.33 -4.05
CA SER A 112 0.48 21.30 -2.95
C SER A 112 1.88 21.43 -2.35
N GLY A 113 2.67 20.34 -2.38
CA GLY A 113 4.03 20.34 -1.83
C GLY A 113 4.67 18.96 -1.89
N ILE A 114 5.99 18.93 -1.66
CA ILE A 114 6.79 17.70 -1.62
C ILE A 114 7.00 17.32 -0.15
N ASP A 115 6.22 16.36 0.33
CA ASP A 115 6.36 15.80 1.67
C ASP A 115 5.69 14.42 1.76
N SER A 116 5.95 13.68 2.85
CA SER A 116 5.45 12.33 3.08
C SER A 116 4.14 12.29 3.89
N THR A 117 3.63 13.44 4.33
CA THR A 117 2.39 13.52 5.12
C THR A 117 1.19 13.56 4.18
N ILE A 118 0.22 12.69 4.41
CA ILE A 118 -1.02 12.70 3.63
C ILE A 118 -1.72 14.05 3.79
N PHE A 119 -1.86 14.76 2.68
CA PHE A 119 -2.65 15.98 2.54
C PHE A 119 -3.42 15.93 1.23
N LEU A 120 -4.74 16.15 1.32
CA LEU A 120 -5.63 16.28 0.16
C LEU A 120 -6.72 17.30 0.48
N GLU A 121 -6.94 18.22 -0.43
CA GLU A 121 -8.01 19.20 -0.38
C GLU A 121 -8.82 19.14 -1.69
N ALA A 122 -10.12 18.90 -1.59
CA ALA A 122 -11.03 18.85 -2.74
C ALA A 122 -12.08 19.95 -2.61
N THR A 123 -12.16 20.84 -3.60
CA THR A 123 -13.14 21.92 -3.69
C THR A 123 -14.05 21.69 -4.87
N VAL A 124 -15.35 21.63 -4.61
CA VAL A 124 -16.40 21.56 -5.63
C VAL A 124 -17.14 22.90 -5.67
N THR A 125 -17.21 23.50 -6.85
CA THR A 125 -17.94 24.76 -7.10
C THR A 125 -19.07 24.49 -8.08
N THR A 126 -20.26 24.97 -7.72
CA THR A 126 -21.46 25.00 -8.55
C THR A 126 -21.90 26.44 -8.77
N GLU A 127 -23.07 26.68 -9.40
CA GLU A 127 -23.60 28.03 -9.57
C GLU A 127 -23.97 28.70 -8.24
N THR A 128 -24.33 27.92 -7.23
CA THR A 128 -24.88 28.43 -5.96
C THR A 128 -24.01 28.07 -4.75
N ASP A 129 -23.18 27.06 -4.84
CA ASP A 129 -22.46 26.53 -3.70
C ASP A 129 -20.97 26.33 -3.98
N THR A 130 -20.16 26.48 -2.95
CA THR A 130 -18.76 26.03 -2.93
C THR A 130 -18.52 25.21 -1.65
N CYS A 131 -17.96 24.02 -1.79
CA CYS A 131 -17.61 23.18 -0.66
C CYS A 131 -16.18 22.67 -0.79
N THR A 132 -15.39 22.84 0.26
CA THR A 132 -14.02 22.35 0.38
C THR A 132 -13.95 21.31 1.49
N VAL A 133 -13.37 20.15 1.19
CA VAL A 133 -13.10 19.07 2.12
C VAL A 133 -11.60 18.86 2.21
N THR A 134 -11.05 18.88 3.44
CA THR A 134 -9.62 18.67 3.70
C THR A 134 -9.39 17.38 4.46
N ILE A 135 -8.46 16.57 3.96
CA ILE A 135 -8.00 15.31 4.55
C ILE A 135 -6.54 15.45 4.98
N ARG A 136 -6.19 14.93 6.18
CA ARG A 136 -4.81 14.89 6.69
C ARG A 136 -4.49 13.60 7.43
N GLY A 137 -3.25 13.16 7.36
CA GLY A 137 -2.68 12.06 8.15
C GLY A 137 -3.07 10.66 7.71
N SER A 138 -4.30 10.42 7.26
CA SER A 138 -4.74 9.18 6.63
C SER A 138 -5.71 9.45 5.49
N HIS A 139 -5.91 8.48 4.59
CA HIS A 139 -6.64 8.66 3.33
C HIS A 139 -8.13 9.03 3.46
N THR A 140 -8.74 8.79 4.61
CA THR A 140 -10.16 9.08 4.88
C THR A 140 -10.39 9.99 6.09
N ASN A 141 -9.33 10.50 6.71
CA ASN A 141 -9.45 11.36 7.88
C ASN A 141 -9.75 12.80 7.47
N ILE A 142 -11.04 13.12 7.34
CA ILE A 142 -11.50 14.49 7.11
C ILE A 142 -11.18 15.31 8.37
N VAL A 143 -10.46 16.41 8.20
CA VAL A 143 -10.10 17.34 9.29
C VAL A 143 -10.87 18.65 9.20
N SER A 144 -11.33 19.05 8.01
CA SER A 144 -12.12 20.26 7.86
C SER A 144 -13.11 20.15 6.69
N ILE A 145 -14.28 20.76 6.85
CA ILE A 145 -15.24 21.00 5.77
C ILE A 145 -15.67 22.45 5.82
N ILE A 146 -15.49 23.18 4.73
CA ILE A 146 -15.91 24.57 4.57
C ILE A 146 -17.00 24.61 3.48
N HIS A 147 -18.19 25.11 3.80
CA HIS A 147 -19.29 25.27 2.87
C HIS A 147 -19.72 26.73 2.79
N ASN A 148 -19.67 27.30 1.60
CA ASN A 148 -19.97 28.72 1.34
C ASN A 148 -19.24 29.70 2.25
N GLY A 149 -17.96 29.40 2.52
CA GLY A 149 -17.11 30.20 3.40
C GLY A 149 -17.31 29.98 4.91
N ALA A 150 -18.28 29.15 5.30
CA ALA A 150 -18.50 28.79 6.70
C ALA A 150 -17.90 27.41 7.02
N THR A 151 -17.17 27.29 8.10
CA THR A 151 -16.70 25.99 8.61
C THR A 151 -17.87 25.21 9.18
N VAL A 152 -18.25 24.10 8.53
CA VAL A 152 -19.35 23.23 8.94
C VAL A 152 -18.87 22.00 9.69
N PHE A 153 -17.61 21.68 9.57
CA PHE A 153 -16.92 20.65 10.33
C PHE A 153 -15.46 21.03 10.51
N GLU A 154 -14.95 20.89 11.71
CA GLU A 154 -13.54 20.99 12.05
C GLU A 154 -13.21 19.96 13.13
N LYS A 155 -12.29 19.09 12.83
CA LYS A 155 -11.78 18.14 13.81
C LYS A 155 -10.85 18.91 14.74
N ALA A 156 -11.12 18.85 16.05
CA ALA A 156 -10.17 19.41 17.02
C ALA A 156 -8.78 18.86 16.71
N GLU A 157 -7.81 19.73 16.56
CA GLU A 157 -6.42 19.27 16.48
C GLU A 157 -6.13 18.54 17.80
N ASP A 158 -5.93 17.23 17.73
CA ASP A 158 -5.11 16.59 18.74
C ASP A 158 -3.81 17.39 18.70
N HIS A 159 -3.51 18.09 19.79
CA HIS A 159 -2.32 18.96 19.87
C HIS A 159 -1.16 18.18 19.30
N ALA A 160 -0.75 18.55 18.09
CA ALA A 160 0.36 17.90 17.41
C ALA A 160 1.53 17.98 18.42
N ALA A 161 1.97 16.82 18.88
CA ALA A 161 3.16 16.77 19.73
C ALA A 161 4.25 17.57 19.02
N LYS A 162 4.98 18.38 19.75
CA LYS A 162 6.06 19.15 19.14
C LYS A 162 6.99 18.16 18.42
N PRO A 163 7.62 18.56 17.30
CA PRO A 163 8.59 17.69 16.65
C PRO A 163 9.61 17.17 17.68
N GLY A 164 9.63 15.85 17.90
CA GLY A 164 10.46 15.18 18.90
C GLY A 164 9.75 14.80 20.21
N GLU A 165 8.47 15.14 20.41
CA GLU A 165 7.64 14.73 21.55
C GLU A 165 6.55 13.73 21.14
N GLU A 166 6.57 13.21 19.90
CA GLU A 166 5.63 12.18 19.46
C GLU A 166 5.84 10.88 20.27
N PRO A 167 4.79 10.27 20.77
CA PRO A 167 4.93 9.02 21.51
C PRO A 167 5.54 7.95 20.60
N THR A 168 6.48 7.18 21.13
CA THR A 168 7.08 6.05 20.40
C THR A 168 5.97 5.10 19.93
N PRO A 169 5.86 4.81 18.62
CA PRO A 169 4.88 3.86 18.11
C PRO A 169 4.96 2.53 18.86
N LEU A 170 3.82 1.90 19.15
CA LEU A 170 3.76 0.65 19.91
C LEU A 170 4.71 -0.41 19.31
N ILE A 171 4.76 -0.53 17.99
CA ILE A 171 5.60 -1.52 17.32
C ILE A 171 7.09 -1.35 17.63
N HIS A 172 7.56 -0.12 17.81
CA HIS A 172 8.96 0.21 18.12
C HIS A 172 9.33 -0.01 19.60
N THR A 173 8.36 -0.38 20.45
CA THR A 173 8.64 -0.80 21.83
C THR A 173 9.03 -2.28 21.93
N TYR A 174 8.94 -3.02 20.83
CA TYR A 174 9.31 -4.43 20.71
C TYR A 174 10.60 -4.61 19.91
N THR A 175 11.41 -5.60 20.27
CA THR A 175 12.51 -6.09 19.44
C THR A 175 12.02 -7.09 18.41
N LEU A 176 12.78 -7.34 17.34
CA LEU A 176 12.48 -8.37 16.35
C LEU A 176 12.33 -9.76 16.98
N ALA A 177 13.18 -10.06 17.97
CA ALA A 177 13.06 -11.31 18.73
C ALA A 177 11.73 -11.44 19.47
N GLN A 178 11.27 -10.36 20.11
CA GLN A 178 9.95 -10.34 20.79
C GLN A 178 8.78 -10.44 19.80
N LEU A 179 8.89 -9.83 18.61
CA LEU A 179 7.90 -9.99 17.55
C LEU A 179 7.83 -11.45 17.06
N ALA A 180 8.98 -12.09 16.91
CA ALA A 180 9.04 -13.50 16.53
C ALA A 180 8.52 -14.42 17.63
N GLU A 181 8.85 -14.17 18.90
CA GLU A 181 8.31 -14.89 20.05
C GLU A 181 6.79 -14.78 20.10
N TYR A 182 6.25 -13.56 19.96
CA TYR A 182 4.80 -13.35 19.88
C TYR A 182 4.18 -14.20 18.75
N ALA A 183 4.72 -14.13 17.54
CA ALA A 183 4.18 -14.87 16.40
C ALA A 183 4.20 -16.40 16.62
N GLN A 184 5.18 -16.91 17.34
CA GLN A 184 5.31 -18.34 17.67
C GLN A 184 4.42 -18.79 18.81
N THR A 185 4.12 -17.92 19.80
CA THR A 185 3.49 -18.31 21.07
C THR A 185 2.07 -17.80 21.27
N VAL A 186 1.63 -16.80 20.50
CA VAL A 186 0.25 -16.30 20.60
C VAL A 186 -0.75 -17.44 20.37
N PRO A 187 -1.86 -17.53 21.14
CA PRO A 187 -2.93 -18.48 20.86
C PRO A 187 -3.41 -18.37 19.42
N VAL A 188 -3.50 -19.49 18.71
CA VAL A 188 -3.81 -19.50 17.27
C VAL A 188 -5.16 -18.85 16.97
N GLU A 189 -6.10 -18.98 17.89
CA GLU A 189 -7.44 -18.38 17.79
C GLU A 189 -7.39 -16.83 17.76
N GLU A 190 -6.37 -16.24 18.38
CA GLU A 190 -6.20 -14.78 18.36
C GLU A 190 -5.69 -14.25 17.01
N ILE A 191 -5.10 -15.11 16.16
CA ILE A 191 -4.56 -14.73 14.85
C ILE A 191 -5.28 -15.42 13.68
N ALA A 192 -6.28 -16.25 13.93
CA ALA A 192 -7.04 -16.96 12.88
C ALA A 192 -7.75 -15.99 11.91
N PHE A 193 -8.05 -14.75 12.33
CA PHE A 193 -8.62 -13.71 11.45
C PHE A 193 -7.72 -13.38 10.26
N ILE A 194 -6.41 -13.66 10.33
CA ILE A 194 -5.44 -13.48 9.24
C ILE A 194 -5.85 -14.28 7.99
N GLN A 195 -6.62 -15.38 8.16
CA GLN A 195 -7.17 -16.13 7.03
C GLN A 195 -7.90 -15.22 6.03
N SER A 196 -8.62 -14.23 6.50
CA SER A 196 -9.34 -13.29 5.62
C SER A 196 -8.43 -12.53 4.64
N ALA A 197 -7.15 -12.36 4.97
CA ALA A 197 -6.19 -11.74 4.05
C ALA A 197 -5.90 -12.64 2.84
N TYR A 198 -5.88 -13.95 3.04
CA TYR A 198 -5.71 -14.93 1.96
C TYR A 198 -6.95 -15.03 1.11
N ASP A 199 -8.13 -15.07 1.73
CA ASP A 199 -9.41 -15.14 1.01
C ASP A 199 -9.54 -13.95 0.05
N VAL A 200 -9.24 -12.75 0.53
CA VAL A 200 -9.31 -11.51 -0.26
C VAL A 200 -8.20 -11.45 -1.33
N ASN A 201 -6.95 -11.70 -0.97
CA ASN A 201 -5.83 -11.55 -1.90
C ASN A 201 -5.79 -12.65 -2.97
N LEU A 202 -6.27 -13.85 -2.67
CA LEU A 202 -6.40 -14.94 -3.66
C LEU A 202 -7.56 -14.68 -4.63
N ALA A 203 -8.67 -14.10 -4.16
CA ALA A 203 -9.75 -13.66 -5.05
C ALA A 203 -9.26 -12.58 -6.03
N LEU A 204 -8.48 -11.62 -5.54
CA LEU A 204 -7.85 -10.60 -6.39
C LEU A 204 -6.84 -11.21 -7.39
N TYR A 205 -6.04 -12.19 -6.97
CA TYR A 205 -5.16 -12.93 -7.88
C TYR A 205 -5.97 -13.64 -8.98
N GLN A 206 -7.06 -14.30 -8.62
CA GLN A 206 -7.93 -15.00 -9.59
C GLN A 206 -8.51 -14.00 -10.59
N GLU A 207 -9.01 -12.86 -10.14
CA GLU A 207 -9.46 -11.78 -11.01
C GLU A 207 -8.35 -11.32 -11.98
N GLY A 208 -7.10 -11.24 -11.49
CA GLY A 208 -5.94 -10.92 -12.32
C GLY A 208 -5.63 -11.97 -13.38
N ILE A 209 -5.88 -13.26 -13.10
CA ILE A 209 -5.70 -14.35 -14.08
C ILE A 209 -6.79 -14.34 -15.15
N ASP A 210 -8.03 -14.08 -14.75
CA ASP A 210 -9.20 -14.17 -15.63
C ASP A 210 -9.39 -12.93 -16.50
N SER A 211 -8.84 -11.78 -16.08
CA SER A 211 -9.02 -10.51 -16.78
C SER A 211 -8.22 -10.45 -18.10
N PRO A 212 -8.86 -10.04 -19.22
CA PRO A 212 -8.14 -9.80 -20.47
C PRO A 212 -7.25 -8.53 -20.43
N ARG A 213 -7.34 -7.72 -19.38
CA ARG A 213 -6.55 -6.48 -19.20
C ARG A 213 -5.16 -6.76 -18.65
N THR A 214 -4.92 -7.91 -18.04
CA THR A 214 -3.63 -8.29 -17.47
C THR A 214 -2.69 -8.86 -18.54
N THR A 215 -1.41 -8.63 -18.38
CA THR A 215 -0.37 -9.09 -19.32
C THR A 215 0.74 -9.87 -18.62
N PHE A 216 1.13 -9.46 -17.43
CA PHE A 216 2.18 -10.12 -16.64
C PHE A 216 1.68 -11.42 -16.02
N ALA A 217 0.49 -11.43 -15.42
CA ALA A 217 -0.08 -12.60 -14.78
C ALA A 217 -0.19 -13.81 -15.74
N PRO A 218 -0.76 -13.70 -16.96
CA PRO A 218 -0.78 -14.80 -17.92
C PRO A 218 0.62 -15.23 -18.39
N CYS A 219 1.58 -14.29 -18.47
CA CYS A 219 2.97 -14.61 -18.84
C CYS A 219 3.62 -15.46 -17.74
N LEU A 220 3.50 -15.06 -16.48
CA LEU A 220 4.04 -15.80 -15.35
C LEU A 220 3.33 -17.15 -15.14
N LEU A 221 2.03 -17.24 -15.39
CA LEU A 221 1.30 -18.50 -15.35
C LEU A 221 1.87 -19.51 -16.36
N ARG A 222 2.13 -19.07 -17.60
CA ARG A 222 2.78 -19.93 -18.61
C ARG A 222 4.18 -20.34 -18.17
N ALA A 223 4.98 -19.42 -17.62
CA ALA A 223 6.32 -19.70 -17.10
C ALA A 223 6.28 -20.71 -15.94
N ASN A 224 5.22 -20.69 -15.13
CA ASN A 224 4.97 -21.62 -14.02
C ASN A 224 4.34 -22.96 -14.50
N GLY A 225 4.46 -23.28 -15.78
CA GLY A 225 3.94 -24.52 -16.37
C GLY A 225 2.41 -24.56 -16.51
N GLY A 226 1.74 -23.42 -16.56
CA GLY A 226 0.28 -23.30 -16.63
C GLY A 226 -0.44 -23.67 -15.33
N LYS A 227 0.28 -23.73 -14.20
CA LYS A 227 -0.26 -24.09 -12.89
C LYS A 227 -0.22 -22.88 -11.95
N PRO A 228 -1.30 -22.57 -11.21
CA PRO A 228 -1.26 -21.58 -10.13
C PRO A 228 -0.20 -21.89 -9.07
N VAL A 229 -0.06 -23.18 -8.73
CA VAL A 229 0.96 -23.71 -7.81
C VAL A 229 1.74 -24.81 -8.52
N SER A 230 3.07 -24.64 -8.64
CA SER A 230 4.00 -25.66 -9.17
C SER A 230 4.96 -26.11 -8.07
N GLU A 231 5.91 -26.99 -8.41
CA GLU A 231 6.98 -27.40 -7.48
C GLU A 231 8.03 -26.28 -7.27
N ASP A 232 8.08 -25.29 -8.15
CA ASP A 232 8.93 -24.10 -8.00
C ASP A 232 8.23 -23.06 -7.11
N VAL A 233 8.67 -23.01 -5.88
CA VAL A 233 8.09 -22.10 -4.87
C VAL A 233 8.28 -20.63 -5.22
N ILE A 234 9.41 -20.28 -5.84
CA ILE A 234 9.70 -18.87 -6.21
C ILE A 234 8.82 -18.45 -7.38
N ALA A 235 8.76 -19.27 -8.44
CA ALA A 235 7.90 -19.01 -9.59
C ALA A 235 6.41 -18.94 -9.18
N THR A 236 5.96 -19.82 -8.29
CA THR A 236 4.62 -19.79 -7.71
C THR A 236 4.37 -18.49 -6.93
N ALA A 237 5.30 -18.09 -6.06
CA ALA A 237 5.17 -16.87 -5.27
C ALA A 237 5.15 -15.61 -6.13
N GLN A 238 6.01 -15.56 -7.15
CA GLN A 238 6.03 -14.47 -8.13
C GLN A 238 4.73 -14.36 -8.90
N LEU A 239 4.19 -15.48 -9.37
CA LEU A 239 2.91 -15.53 -10.09
C LEU A 239 1.76 -15.02 -9.21
N LEU A 240 1.60 -15.55 -8.00
CA LEU A 240 0.50 -15.17 -7.11
C LEU A 240 0.58 -13.69 -6.73
N ALA A 241 1.75 -13.22 -6.31
CA ALA A 241 1.95 -11.83 -5.93
C ALA A 241 1.77 -10.86 -7.13
N ALA A 242 2.37 -11.20 -8.28
CA ALA A 242 2.28 -10.38 -9.48
C ALA A 242 0.87 -10.29 -10.03
N GLY A 243 0.11 -11.40 -10.06
CA GLY A 243 -1.27 -11.41 -10.54
C GLY A 243 -2.19 -10.53 -9.69
N ALA A 244 -2.08 -10.62 -8.36
CA ALA A 244 -2.83 -9.77 -7.45
C ALA A 244 -2.41 -8.29 -7.54
N VAL A 245 -1.10 -7.99 -7.66
CA VAL A 245 -0.61 -6.61 -7.83
C VAL A 245 -1.08 -6.03 -9.16
N GLU A 246 -1.02 -6.79 -10.27
CA GLU A 246 -1.47 -6.32 -11.58
C GLU A 246 -2.97 -6.00 -11.58
N ALA A 247 -3.80 -6.91 -11.04
CA ALA A 247 -5.23 -6.69 -10.88
C ALA A 247 -5.52 -5.40 -10.10
N ARG A 248 -4.83 -5.20 -8.97
CA ARG A 248 -4.99 -4.02 -8.13
C ARG A 248 -4.64 -2.73 -8.86
N VAL A 249 -3.48 -2.66 -9.53
CA VAL A 249 -3.03 -1.41 -10.17
C VAL A 249 -3.79 -1.08 -11.46
N LEU A 250 -4.44 -2.07 -12.06
CA LEU A 250 -5.38 -1.87 -13.16
C LEU A 250 -6.79 -1.46 -12.69
N GLY A 251 -7.04 -1.49 -11.38
CA GLY A 251 -8.35 -1.18 -10.81
C GLY A 251 -9.41 -2.22 -11.17
N LEU A 252 -9.07 -3.53 -11.12
CA LEU A 252 -10.05 -4.58 -11.30
C LEU A 252 -10.97 -4.69 -10.08
N ASP A 253 -12.11 -5.35 -10.24
CA ASP A 253 -13.25 -5.31 -9.32
C ASP A 253 -13.14 -6.31 -8.16
N GLN A 254 -11.95 -6.41 -7.56
CA GLN A 254 -11.72 -7.16 -6.33
C GLN A 254 -10.82 -6.35 -5.37
N PRO A 255 -11.13 -6.33 -4.06
CA PRO A 255 -10.29 -5.65 -3.10
C PRO A 255 -8.98 -6.39 -2.85
N ALA A 256 -7.97 -5.67 -2.39
CA ALA A 256 -6.80 -6.24 -1.73
C ALA A 256 -6.92 -6.08 -0.22
N MET A 257 -6.52 -7.08 0.57
CA MET A 257 -6.33 -6.87 2.00
C MET A 257 -5.11 -5.99 2.21
N SER A 258 -5.31 -4.81 2.76
CA SER A 258 -4.20 -3.88 3.02
C SER A 258 -3.53 -4.15 4.37
N ILE A 259 -2.29 -3.72 4.47
CA ILE A 259 -1.55 -3.52 5.71
C ILE A 259 -0.75 -2.22 5.57
N THR A 260 -0.58 -1.46 6.63
CA THR A 260 0.08 -0.14 6.61
C THR A 260 -0.52 0.83 5.57
N GLY A 261 -1.83 0.70 5.35
CA GLY A 261 -2.60 1.55 4.43
C GLY A 261 -2.39 1.25 2.94
N SER A 262 -1.82 0.09 2.57
CA SER A 262 -1.59 -0.29 1.17
C SER A 262 -1.94 -1.75 0.89
N GLY A 263 -2.81 -2.00 -0.10
CA GLY A 263 -3.10 -3.35 -0.58
C GLY A 263 -1.87 -4.06 -1.16
N ALA A 264 -0.96 -3.35 -1.83
CA ALA A 264 0.26 -3.97 -2.33
C ALA A 264 1.19 -4.43 -1.19
N HIS A 265 1.19 -3.76 -0.03
CA HIS A 265 1.90 -4.25 1.16
C HIS A 265 1.28 -5.56 1.65
N GLY A 266 -0.06 -5.62 1.76
CA GLY A 266 -0.75 -6.83 2.17
C GLY A 266 -0.51 -8.01 1.22
N ILE A 267 -0.56 -7.79 -0.10
CA ILE A 267 -0.27 -8.80 -1.11
C ILE A 267 1.15 -9.36 -0.94
N LEU A 268 2.16 -8.48 -0.89
CA LEU A 268 3.58 -8.90 -0.81
C LEU A 268 3.95 -9.48 0.57
N ALA A 269 3.25 -9.11 1.63
CA ALA A 269 3.46 -9.68 2.96
C ALA A 269 2.82 -11.07 3.14
N THR A 270 1.89 -11.48 2.26
CA THR A 270 1.09 -12.71 2.41
C THR A 270 1.32 -13.74 1.31
N LEU A 271 1.12 -13.39 0.03
CA LEU A 271 1.08 -14.38 -1.05
C LEU A 271 2.40 -15.15 -1.26
N PRO A 272 3.60 -14.58 -1.01
CA PRO A 272 4.83 -15.38 -1.02
C PRO A 272 4.86 -16.47 0.07
N LEU A 273 4.26 -16.18 1.25
CA LEU A 273 4.14 -17.15 2.35
C LEU A 273 3.12 -18.24 2.00
N TYR A 274 2.01 -17.88 1.36
CA TYR A 274 1.04 -18.85 0.88
C TYR A 274 1.67 -19.80 -0.15
N ALA A 275 2.42 -19.29 -1.12
CA ALA A 275 3.14 -20.12 -2.07
C ALA A 275 4.08 -21.12 -1.35
N ALA A 276 4.83 -20.64 -0.36
CA ALA A 276 5.71 -21.48 0.44
C ALA A 276 4.92 -22.54 1.23
N GLN A 277 3.81 -22.16 1.85
CA GLN A 277 2.94 -23.08 2.59
C GLN A 277 2.40 -24.20 1.66
N GLN A 278 1.93 -23.84 0.47
CA GLN A 278 1.39 -24.81 -0.49
C GLN A 278 2.48 -25.77 -1.02
N VAL A 279 3.63 -25.25 -1.42
CA VAL A 279 4.70 -26.04 -2.03
C VAL A 279 5.43 -26.90 -0.99
N TRP A 280 5.59 -26.38 0.23
CA TRP A 280 6.28 -27.13 1.31
C TRP A 280 5.34 -28.00 2.14
N GLY A 281 4.03 -27.94 1.91
CA GLY A 281 3.02 -28.76 2.61
C GLY A 281 2.91 -28.42 4.10
N LEU A 282 2.96 -27.14 4.44
CA LEU A 282 2.89 -26.66 5.81
C LEU A 282 1.45 -26.41 6.27
N SER A 283 1.20 -26.37 7.60
CA SER A 283 -0.12 -26.12 8.15
C SER A 283 -0.59 -24.67 8.00
N GLU A 284 -1.90 -24.43 8.08
CA GLU A 284 -2.47 -23.08 8.15
C GLU A 284 -1.98 -22.30 9.36
N GLU A 285 -1.85 -22.96 10.51
CA GLU A 285 -1.27 -22.32 11.70
C GLU A 285 0.15 -21.79 11.43
N CYS A 286 1.00 -22.58 10.75
CA CYS A 286 2.34 -22.12 10.36
C CYS A 286 2.26 -20.89 9.45
N LEU A 287 1.33 -20.88 8.51
CA LEU A 287 1.09 -19.75 7.63
C LEU A 287 0.66 -18.49 8.39
N TRP A 288 -0.33 -18.60 9.29
CA TRP A 288 -0.83 -17.44 10.05
C TRP A 288 0.24 -16.86 10.98
N ARG A 289 1.03 -17.71 11.65
CA ARG A 289 2.16 -17.29 12.49
C ARG A 289 3.22 -16.54 11.68
N ALA A 290 3.60 -17.07 10.53
CA ALA A 290 4.55 -16.41 9.63
C ALA A 290 4.01 -15.08 9.10
N THR A 291 2.72 -15.01 8.81
CA THR A 291 2.06 -13.77 8.35
C THR A 291 1.99 -12.72 9.45
N ALA A 292 1.70 -13.12 10.69
CA ALA A 292 1.75 -12.21 11.82
C ALA A 292 3.13 -11.54 11.95
N LEU A 293 4.21 -12.31 11.86
CA LEU A 293 5.56 -11.76 11.86
C LEU A 293 5.83 -10.87 10.64
N SER A 294 5.41 -11.32 9.45
CA SER A 294 5.56 -10.56 8.21
C SER A 294 4.89 -9.18 8.30
N TYR A 295 3.67 -9.12 8.79
CA TYR A 295 2.95 -7.87 9.00
C TYR A 295 3.62 -6.95 10.02
N LEU A 296 4.06 -7.49 11.16
CA LEU A 296 4.73 -6.71 12.19
C LEU A 296 6.06 -6.13 11.72
N VAL A 297 6.85 -6.88 10.94
CA VAL A 297 8.11 -6.37 10.34
C VAL A 297 7.80 -5.30 9.29
N CYS A 298 6.77 -5.49 8.47
CA CYS A 298 6.33 -4.49 7.51
C CYS A 298 5.93 -3.17 8.23
N MET A 299 5.12 -3.27 9.28
CA MET A 299 4.73 -2.14 10.12
C MET A 299 5.95 -1.44 10.74
N TYR A 300 6.87 -2.21 11.28
CA TYR A 300 8.09 -1.70 11.94
C TYR A 300 8.88 -0.77 11.01
N ILE A 301 9.11 -1.20 9.78
CA ILE A 301 9.83 -0.41 8.77
C ILE A 301 8.99 0.78 8.31
N LYS A 302 7.67 0.59 8.13
CA LYS A 302 6.77 1.62 7.63
C LYS A 302 6.57 2.77 8.60
N GLU A 303 6.58 2.53 9.90
CA GLU A 303 6.52 3.59 10.91
C GLU A 303 7.71 4.55 10.82
N TYR A 304 8.90 4.08 10.41
CA TYR A 304 10.06 4.94 10.16
C TYR A 304 10.04 5.62 8.79
N SER A 305 9.51 4.95 7.76
CA SER A 305 9.55 5.47 6.38
C SER A 305 8.45 6.47 6.07
N GLY A 306 7.46 6.58 6.94
CA GLY A 306 6.23 7.32 6.68
C GLY A 306 5.27 6.56 5.75
N ARG A 307 4.02 7.02 5.65
CA ARG A 307 2.99 6.32 4.87
C ARG A 307 3.22 6.44 3.37
N LEU A 308 3.62 7.62 2.90
CA LEU A 308 3.89 7.90 1.48
C LEU A 308 5.31 8.43 1.30
N SER A 309 6.06 7.83 0.38
CA SER A 309 7.44 8.25 0.08
C SER A 309 7.88 7.69 -1.28
N ALA A 310 9.03 8.15 -1.80
CA ALA A 310 9.68 7.55 -2.96
C ALA A 310 10.32 6.17 -2.68
N PHE A 311 10.24 5.71 -1.46
CA PHE A 311 10.65 4.37 -1.01
C PHE A 311 9.56 3.35 -1.35
N CYS A 312 9.87 2.30 -2.09
CA CYS A 312 8.91 1.28 -2.48
C CYS A 312 8.52 0.37 -1.29
N GLY A 313 7.52 0.80 -0.50
CA GLY A 313 7.10 0.10 0.72
C GLY A 313 6.69 -1.36 0.47
N CYS A 314 6.01 -1.65 -0.64
CA CYS A 314 5.58 -3.02 -0.96
C CYS A 314 6.77 -3.95 -1.20
N ALA A 315 7.80 -3.51 -1.92
CA ALA A 315 8.98 -4.32 -2.14
C ALA A 315 9.88 -4.38 -0.88
N ILE A 316 10.13 -3.23 -0.27
CA ILE A 316 11.14 -3.10 0.77
C ILE A 316 10.58 -3.53 2.13
N ALA A 317 9.50 -2.91 2.61
CA ALA A 317 8.96 -3.23 3.94
C ALA A 317 8.19 -4.55 3.95
N ALA A 318 7.23 -4.75 3.05
CA ALA A 318 6.45 -5.99 2.99
C ALA A 318 7.30 -7.17 2.51
N GLY A 319 8.19 -6.97 1.51
CA GLY A 319 9.13 -8.01 1.08
C GLY A 319 10.09 -8.44 2.21
N THR A 320 10.55 -7.51 3.05
CA THR A 320 11.37 -7.84 4.24
C THR A 320 10.54 -8.62 5.27
N GLY A 321 9.28 -8.23 5.47
CA GLY A 321 8.33 -8.99 6.30
C GLY A 321 8.16 -10.42 5.80
N ALA A 322 7.87 -10.59 4.51
CA ALA A 322 7.77 -11.91 3.88
C ALA A 322 9.05 -12.75 4.06
N ALA A 323 10.23 -12.13 3.89
CA ALA A 323 11.51 -12.81 4.11
C ALA A 323 11.65 -13.35 5.54
N CYS A 324 11.26 -12.55 6.55
CA CYS A 324 11.24 -12.99 7.95
C CYS A 324 10.19 -14.10 8.17
N GLY A 325 9.01 -13.99 7.56
CA GLY A 325 8.00 -15.05 7.60
C GLY A 325 8.52 -16.38 7.01
N LEU A 326 9.20 -16.34 5.86
CA LEU A 326 9.83 -17.52 5.25
C LEU A 326 10.87 -18.19 6.15
N VAL A 327 11.64 -17.38 6.89
CA VAL A 327 12.60 -17.90 7.88
C VAL A 327 11.88 -18.59 9.04
N LEU A 328 10.80 -17.97 9.55
CA LEU A 328 9.99 -18.53 10.64
C LEU A 328 9.34 -19.85 10.24
N MET A 329 8.73 -19.94 9.03
CA MET A 329 8.11 -21.15 8.48
C MET A 329 9.09 -22.34 8.42
N GLN A 330 10.37 -22.07 8.33
CA GLN A 330 11.41 -23.07 8.25
C GLN A 330 12.17 -23.29 9.58
N GLY A 331 11.60 -22.79 10.70
CA GLY A 331 12.15 -22.98 12.05
C GLY A 331 13.43 -22.17 12.32
N GLY A 332 13.62 -21.06 11.60
CA GLY A 332 14.76 -20.17 11.83
C GLY A 332 14.67 -19.44 13.18
N ASP A 333 15.83 -19.20 13.76
CA ASP A 333 16.03 -18.55 15.06
C ASP A 333 16.10 -17.01 14.93
N PRO A 334 16.12 -16.25 16.04
CA PRO A 334 16.27 -14.79 16.01
C PRO A 334 17.54 -14.31 15.27
N ASP A 335 18.62 -15.06 15.30
CA ASP A 335 19.85 -14.72 14.59
C ASP A 335 19.65 -14.84 13.07
N ALA A 336 18.91 -15.85 12.61
CA ALA A 336 18.54 -15.97 11.20
C ALA A 336 17.63 -14.81 10.75
N LEU A 337 16.72 -14.37 11.60
CA LEU A 337 15.87 -13.19 11.32
C LEU A 337 16.73 -11.92 11.21
N ALA A 338 17.68 -11.70 12.14
CA ALA A 338 18.58 -10.55 12.08
C ALA A 338 19.46 -10.56 10.80
N ARG A 339 19.97 -11.74 10.41
CA ARG A 339 20.69 -11.92 9.14
C ARG A 339 19.80 -11.59 7.93
N THR A 340 18.53 -12.01 7.98
CA THR A 340 17.56 -11.74 6.91
C THR A 340 17.33 -10.24 6.73
N ILE A 341 17.15 -9.48 7.82
CA ILE A 341 17.01 -8.02 7.78
C ILE A 341 18.22 -7.37 7.08
N ARG A 342 19.47 -7.78 7.45
CA ARG A 342 20.67 -7.23 6.81
C ARG A 342 20.77 -7.57 5.31
N ASN A 343 20.42 -8.78 4.91
CA ASN A 343 20.41 -9.18 3.52
C ASN A 343 19.39 -8.38 2.71
N MET A 344 18.19 -8.18 3.23
CA MET A 344 17.15 -7.38 2.60
C MET A 344 17.54 -5.90 2.54
N ALA A 345 18.06 -5.33 3.62
CA ALA A 345 18.52 -3.94 3.68
C ALA A 345 19.57 -3.64 2.61
N SER A 346 20.49 -4.58 2.39
CA SER A 346 21.58 -4.42 1.43
C SER A 346 21.17 -4.66 -0.02
N SER A 347 20.03 -5.33 -0.28
CA SER A 347 19.63 -5.70 -1.64
C SER A 347 18.63 -4.74 -2.27
N ILE A 348 17.57 -4.34 -1.55
CA ILE A 348 16.42 -3.67 -2.18
C ILE A 348 16.06 -2.31 -1.59
N THR A 349 16.77 -1.80 -0.56
CA THR A 349 16.39 -0.53 0.11
C THR A 349 16.35 0.68 -0.83
N GLY A 350 17.13 0.65 -1.90
CA GLY A 350 17.17 1.72 -2.91
C GLY A 350 16.06 1.65 -3.98
N MET A 351 15.12 0.71 -3.90
CA MET A 351 14.05 0.59 -4.90
C MET A 351 13.06 1.76 -4.77
N ILE A 352 12.90 2.53 -5.85
CA ILE A 352 12.01 3.68 -5.87
C ILE A 352 10.53 3.29 -6.00
N CYS A 353 9.66 4.14 -5.44
CA CYS A 353 8.23 4.15 -5.71
C CYS A 353 7.90 5.31 -6.66
N ASP A 354 7.56 5.01 -7.90
CA ASP A 354 7.14 5.95 -8.93
C ASP A 354 5.61 5.92 -9.17
N GLY A 355 4.86 5.57 -8.14
CA GLY A 355 3.40 5.57 -8.16
C GLY A 355 2.77 4.19 -8.29
N GLY A 356 1.42 4.17 -8.26
CA GLY A 356 0.62 2.97 -8.46
C GLY A 356 0.45 2.68 -9.95
N ASN A 357 1.25 1.79 -10.51
CA ASN A 357 1.25 1.48 -11.93
C ASN A 357 1.72 0.03 -12.18
N GLN A 358 1.70 -0.41 -13.44
CA GLN A 358 2.14 -1.77 -13.81
C GLN A 358 3.60 -2.07 -13.42
N GLY A 359 4.46 -1.07 -13.25
CA GLY A 359 5.81 -1.26 -12.73
C GLY A 359 5.84 -1.88 -11.34
N CYS A 360 4.76 -1.76 -10.56
CA CYS A 360 4.64 -2.42 -9.26
C CYS A 360 4.69 -3.95 -9.38
N VAL A 361 4.26 -4.53 -10.51
CA VAL A 361 4.35 -5.97 -10.79
C VAL A 361 5.81 -6.42 -10.78
N MET A 362 6.67 -5.73 -11.53
CA MET A 362 8.11 -6.04 -11.61
C MET A 362 8.81 -5.82 -10.28
N LYS A 363 8.42 -4.78 -9.54
CA LYS A 363 8.93 -4.55 -8.18
C LYS A 363 8.53 -5.68 -7.22
N GLY A 364 7.29 -6.20 -7.36
CA GLY A 364 6.81 -7.36 -6.62
C GLY A 364 7.59 -8.63 -6.94
N VAL A 365 7.79 -8.94 -8.23
CA VAL A 365 8.62 -10.08 -8.68
C VAL A 365 10.03 -10.01 -8.08
N THR A 366 10.66 -8.83 -8.16
CA THR A 366 12.00 -8.61 -7.58
C THR A 366 12.02 -8.77 -6.06
N ALA A 367 11.00 -8.27 -5.37
CA ALA A 367 10.88 -8.38 -3.92
C ALA A 367 10.74 -9.84 -3.46
N VAL A 368 9.95 -10.63 -4.18
CA VAL A 368 9.81 -12.08 -3.92
C VAL A 368 11.14 -12.79 -4.09
N ASP A 369 11.86 -12.55 -5.19
CA ASP A 369 13.18 -13.15 -5.42
C ASP A 369 14.16 -12.77 -4.29
N ALA A 370 14.23 -11.49 -3.93
CA ALA A 370 15.07 -11.01 -2.84
C ALA A 370 14.70 -11.66 -1.50
N ALA A 371 13.41 -11.82 -1.19
CA ALA A 371 12.94 -12.40 0.07
C ALA A 371 13.35 -13.87 0.20
N PHE A 372 13.13 -14.69 -0.83
CA PHE A 372 13.54 -16.10 -0.82
C PHE A 372 15.07 -16.26 -0.72
N ARG A 373 15.85 -15.45 -1.46
CA ARG A 373 17.31 -15.47 -1.39
C ARG A 373 17.83 -15.03 -0.02
N ALA A 374 17.30 -13.94 0.52
CA ALA A 374 17.67 -13.42 1.82
C ALA A 374 17.42 -14.46 2.93
N ALA A 375 16.24 -15.10 2.91
CA ALA A 375 15.87 -16.15 3.86
C ALA A 375 16.79 -17.38 3.72
N THR A 376 17.06 -17.84 2.49
CA THR A 376 17.92 -18.99 2.23
C THR A 376 19.35 -18.77 2.73
N PHE A 377 19.96 -17.63 2.42
CA PHE A 377 21.30 -17.29 2.89
C PHE A 377 21.37 -17.15 4.41
N ALA A 378 20.40 -16.44 5.00
CA ALA A 378 20.34 -16.20 6.43
C ALA A 378 20.27 -17.52 7.24
N ARG A 379 19.46 -18.47 6.79
CA ARG A 379 19.36 -19.82 7.39
C ARG A 379 20.63 -20.63 7.24
N SER A 380 21.38 -20.40 6.19
CA SER A 380 22.72 -21.02 5.99
C SER A 380 23.84 -20.29 6.75
N GLY A 381 23.51 -19.32 7.62
CA GLY A 381 24.49 -18.54 8.37
C GLY A 381 25.16 -17.43 7.56
N VAL A 382 24.68 -17.15 6.33
CA VAL A 382 25.30 -16.17 5.41
C VAL A 382 24.52 -14.86 5.45
N ALA A 383 25.20 -13.78 5.75
CA ALA A 383 24.62 -12.42 5.76
C ALA A 383 25.71 -11.37 5.53
N ILE A 384 25.24 -10.18 5.15
CA ILE A 384 26.12 -9.01 5.10
C ILE A 384 26.53 -8.64 6.53
N ASP A 385 27.84 -8.40 6.72
CA ASP A 385 28.38 -7.98 8.01
C ASP A 385 27.82 -6.61 8.42
N PRO A 386 27.48 -6.39 9.70
CA PRO A 386 26.91 -5.13 10.18
C PRO A 386 27.79 -3.89 9.96
N VAL A 387 29.08 -4.06 9.69
CA VAL A 387 29.98 -2.93 9.35
C VAL A 387 29.73 -2.37 7.93
N HIS A 388 29.04 -3.11 7.08
CA HIS A 388 28.84 -2.72 5.68
C HIS A 388 27.53 -1.96 5.44
N GLY A 389 27.60 -0.88 4.68
CA GLY A 389 26.46 -0.13 4.17
C GLY A 389 25.61 0.48 5.28
N ILE A 390 24.28 0.27 5.17
CA ILE A 390 23.28 0.76 6.15
C ILE A 390 22.94 -0.28 7.22
N ASN A 391 23.70 -1.35 7.34
CA ASN A 391 23.49 -2.38 8.36
C ASN A 391 23.98 -1.92 9.73
N ALA A 392 23.46 -2.54 10.77
CA ALA A 392 23.84 -2.34 12.15
C ALA A 392 23.94 -3.70 12.87
N PRO A 393 24.57 -3.74 14.06
CA PRO A 393 24.64 -4.97 14.86
C PRO A 393 23.25 -5.51 15.22
N ASP A 394 22.32 -4.63 15.58
CA ASP A 394 20.94 -5.00 15.88
C ASP A 394 20.02 -4.76 14.68
N PRO A 395 19.01 -5.63 14.46
CA PRO A 395 18.11 -5.54 13.33
C PRO A 395 17.17 -4.32 13.41
N GLU A 396 16.80 -3.86 14.59
CA GLU A 396 15.94 -2.71 14.82
C GLU A 396 16.59 -1.44 14.28
N THR A 397 17.86 -1.23 14.56
CA THR A 397 18.64 -0.10 14.02
C THR A 397 18.78 -0.21 12.50
N THR A 398 18.96 -1.42 11.95
CA THR A 398 18.99 -1.63 10.50
C THR A 398 17.65 -1.23 9.86
N MET A 399 16.52 -1.67 10.42
CA MET A 399 15.17 -1.28 9.95
C MET A 399 14.93 0.23 10.06
N ARG A 400 15.41 0.86 11.13
CA ARG A 400 15.39 2.31 11.29
C ARG A 400 16.21 3.02 10.21
N TYR A 401 17.37 2.51 9.83
CA TYR A 401 18.19 3.06 8.77
C TYR A 401 17.53 2.91 7.39
N MET A 402 16.87 1.78 7.13
CA MET A 402 16.02 1.62 5.92
C MET A 402 14.95 2.72 5.86
N GLY A 403 14.26 2.99 6.97
CA GLY A 403 13.28 4.09 7.06
C GLY A 403 13.89 5.47 6.85
N ARG A 404 15.11 5.73 7.34
CA ARG A 404 15.83 7.00 7.13
C ARG A 404 16.24 7.21 5.67
N ILE A 405 16.51 6.16 4.93
CA ILE A 405 16.70 6.25 3.46
C ILE A 405 15.40 6.75 2.81
N ALA A 406 14.25 6.27 3.25
CA ALA A 406 12.95 6.74 2.73
C ALA A 406 12.70 8.20 3.07
N SER A 407 12.78 8.55 4.36
CA SER A 407 12.54 9.90 4.87
C SER A 407 13.56 10.26 5.96
N PRO A 408 14.39 11.29 5.77
CA PRO A 408 14.36 12.31 4.70
C PRO A 408 15.12 11.94 3.41
N GLY A 409 15.80 10.78 3.35
CA GLY A 409 16.79 10.48 2.30
C GLY A 409 16.26 10.58 0.85
N MET A 410 15.05 10.09 0.58
CA MET A 410 14.47 10.05 -0.77
C MET A 410 13.51 11.21 -1.09
N VAL A 411 13.43 12.24 -0.27
CA VAL A 411 12.58 13.43 -0.55
C VAL A 411 12.98 14.11 -1.87
N GLY A 412 14.28 14.21 -2.15
CA GLY A 412 14.77 14.72 -3.43
C GLY A 412 14.40 13.82 -4.62
N THR A 413 14.39 12.51 -4.43
CA THR A 413 13.93 11.53 -5.43
C THR A 413 12.43 11.69 -5.71
N GLU A 414 11.62 11.90 -4.68
CA GLU A 414 10.18 12.18 -4.81
C GLU A 414 9.93 13.40 -5.70
N LYS A 415 10.66 14.50 -5.43
CA LYS A 415 10.59 15.72 -6.23
C LYS A 415 10.91 15.45 -7.70
N THR A 416 12.03 14.75 -7.96
CA THR A 416 12.45 14.43 -9.33
C THR A 416 11.43 13.56 -10.07
N ILE A 417 10.79 12.59 -9.39
CA ILE A 417 9.74 11.77 -9.98
C ILE A 417 8.53 12.62 -10.40
N VAL A 418 8.12 13.57 -9.56
CA VAL A 418 7.01 14.47 -9.88
C VAL A 418 7.35 15.37 -11.06
N GLU A 419 8.56 15.95 -11.10
CA GLU A 419 9.05 16.75 -12.23
C GLU A 419 9.00 15.96 -13.56
N ILE A 420 9.45 14.68 -13.55
CA ILE A 420 9.36 13.80 -14.73
C ILE A 420 7.89 13.58 -15.15
N PHE A 421 6.95 13.47 -14.19
CA PHE A 421 5.54 13.32 -14.51
C PHE A 421 4.96 14.58 -15.16
N GLU A 422 5.32 15.74 -14.66
CA GLU A 422 4.90 17.04 -15.24
C GLU A 422 5.44 17.21 -16.65
N GLU A 423 6.72 16.85 -16.91
CA GLU A 423 7.30 16.86 -18.25
C GLU A 423 6.57 15.94 -19.25
N LYS A 424 6.00 14.82 -18.79
CA LYS A 424 5.23 13.89 -19.65
C LYS A 424 3.83 14.41 -20.00
N MET A 425 3.31 15.38 -19.26
CA MET A 425 1.98 15.96 -19.50
C MET A 425 2.04 17.19 -20.41
N GLY A 426 3.19 17.85 -20.55
CA GLY A 426 3.41 19.01 -21.44
C GLY A 426 3.75 18.64 -22.82
#